data_ddbe5e5fd45c15d8a397143208ebe677
#
_entry.id   ddbe5e5fd45c15d8a397143208ebe677
#
_cell.length_a   1.000
_cell.length_b   1.000
_cell.length_c   1.000
_cell.angle_alpha   90.00
_cell.angle_beta   90.00
_cell.angle_gamma   90.00
#
_symmetry.space_group_name_H-M   'P 1'
#
loop_
_entity.id
_entity.type
_entity.pdbx_description
1 polymer ?
#
loop_
_entity_poly.entity_id
_entity_poly.type
_entity_poly.pdbx_seq_one_letter_code
_entity_poly.pdbx_strand_id
1 'polypeptide(L)'
;MDNVIHTDDFQLEMGTAEIPAGQEERRRAERQGDGSAGECQSAVRLRRPERRQMAMVMQCPDDLVSATHPVRRVAEVVEHLDVSGFCQPIKAREGVAGRDATDPKLLVSLWLYACVRGIGSGRELARQCQENVAFQWLCGGVSVNHRLLSDFRTDHGEALDRLLTQVIASLVDKDVVKVSRVSQDGVRVRVGAGASSFRREERLEKLLDEAKQHVEELHQRLDSPESPVAAVTAKQAAARKRAARERQERLEQAIAQLPELKKRQEEAATRAGQGKCGKKIREKEPRVSTTDAEARVMKMPNGGYNPAVNVQLATDTESRAIVGVEVSNEGSDSAGLSAPMRQQVEERTAGKVEEHLLDGGYLRTQDIEEAHEQGVALFVPPKPARNPEKRGRELEPKPGDSEAVRAWKQRMKSEEGKQVYKQRAATSETVNAELRSWRGLGRITVRGLAKARCIALWCALAYNVMHFATVLLG
;
A
#
# COMPACT_ATOMS: atom_id res chain seq x y z
N MET A 1 -18.12 -7.92 -27.34
CA MET A 1 -17.53 -9.12 -27.98
C MET A 1 -16.61 -9.71 -26.93
N ASP A 2 -17.16 -10.68 -26.21
CA ASP A 2 -16.55 -11.26 -25.02
C ASP A 2 -15.93 -12.60 -25.41
N ASN A 3 -14.62 -12.72 -25.25
CA ASN A 3 -13.97 -14.01 -25.29
C ASN A 3 -13.80 -14.50 -23.84
N VAL A 4 -14.78 -15.28 -23.37
CA VAL A 4 -14.68 -16.11 -22.19
C VAL A 4 -13.97 -17.40 -22.60
N ILE A 5 -12.72 -17.54 -22.18
CA ILE A 5 -12.01 -18.81 -22.28
C ILE A 5 -12.47 -19.68 -21.11
N HIS A 6 -13.21 -20.73 -21.43
CA HIS A 6 -13.53 -21.82 -20.52
C HIS A 6 -12.27 -22.64 -20.21
N THR A 7 -11.92 -22.71 -18.94
CA THR A 7 -10.88 -23.61 -18.41
C THR A 7 -11.54 -24.86 -17.81
N ASP A 8 -12.03 -25.72 -18.67
CA ASP A 8 -12.30 -27.12 -18.33
C ASP A 8 -12.06 -27.90 -19.63
N ASP A 9 -11.28 -28.95 -19.52
CA ASP A 9 -10.80 -29.92 -20.53
C ASP A 9 -9.35 -29.70 -21.01
N PHE A 10 -8.41 -29.97 -20.11
CA PHE A 10 -7.11 -30.49 -20.51
C PHE A 10 -7.01 -31.95 -20.07
N GLN A 11 -7.66 -32.83 -20.81
CA GLN A 11 -7.30 -34.25 -20.84
C GLN A 11 -6.07 -34.39 -21.72
N LEU A 12 -4.97 -34.83 -21.13
CA LEU A 12 -3.77 -35.25 -21.85
C LEU A 12 -4.06 -36.53 -22.61
N GLU A 13 -4.43 -36.42 -23.89
CA GLU A 13 -4.27 -37.50 -24.84
C GLU A 13 -2.78 -37.65 -25.16
N MET A 14 -2.19 -38.70 -24.69
CA MET A 14 -0.85 -39.15 -25.12
C MET A 14 -0.95 -39.71 -26.56
N GLY A 15 -1.02 -38.83 -27.53
CA GLY A 15 -0.87 -39.18 -28.93
C GLY A 15 0.62 -39.33 -29.29
N THR A 16 1.03 -40.52 -29.66
CA THR A 16 2.32 -40.77 -30.34
C THR A 16 2.35 -39.99 -31.65
N ALA A 17 3.02 -38.84 -31.66
CA ALA A 17 3.19 -38.04 -32.87
C ALA A 17 4.25 -38.70 -33.77
N GLU A 18 3.83 -39.27 -34.87
CA GLU A 18 4.71 -39.63 -35.98
C GLU A 18 5.40 -38.38 -36.56
N ILE A 19 6.72 -38.45 -36.69
CA ILE A 19 7.53 -37.37 -37.27
C ILE A 19 7.23 -37.35 -38.80
N PRO A 20 6.78 -36.22 -39.35
CA PRO A 20 6.55 -36.15 -40.80
C PRO A 20 7.87 -36.30 -41.55
N ALA A 21 7.91 -37.25 -42.46
CA ALA A 21 9.07 -37.63 -43.30
C ALA A 21 9.68 -36.50 -44.16
N GLY A 22 9.04 -35.33 -44.22
CA GLY A 22 9.50 -34.19 -45.03
C GLY A 22 10.67 -33.39 -44.46
N GLN A 23 11.13 -33.65 -43.23
CA GLN A 23 12.25 -32.89 -42.67
C GLN A 23 13.62 -33.53 -42.93
N GLU A 24 13.70 -34.79 -43.16
CA GLU A 24 14.97 -35.44 -43.54
C GLU A 24 15.34 -35.17 -45.01
N GLU A 25 14.37 -35.05 -45.92
CA GLU A 25 14.63 -34.69 -47.32
C GLU A 25 15.15 -33.24 -47.48
N ARG A 26 14.67 -32.30 -46.67
CA ARG A 26 15.21 -30.93 -46.69
C ARG A 26 16.66 -30.87 -46.21
N ARG A 27 17.05 -31.69 -45.23
CA ARG A 27 18.44 -31.75 -44.75
C ARG A 27 19.37 -32.44 -45.76
N ARG A 28 18.87 -33.29 -46.66
CA ARG A 28 19.66 -33.88 -47.73
C ARG A 28 19.80 -32.97 -48.95
N ALA A 29 18.81 -32.19 -49.28
CA ALA A 29 18.85 -31.21 -50.39
C ALA A 29 19.82 -30.04 -50.09
N GLU A 30 19.98 -29.64 -48.84
CA GLU A 30 20.94 -28.59 -48.46
C GLU A 30 22.41 -29.03 -48.48
N ARG A 31 22.71 -30.33 -48.68
CA ARG A 31 24.07 -30.87 -48.78
C ARG A 31 24.61 -31.06 -50.17
N GLN A 32 23.77 -30.86 -51.23
CA GLN A 32 24.18 -30.96 -52.62
C GLN A 32 24.05 -29.60 -53.31
N GLY A 33 24.87 -28.67 -52.99
CA GLY A 33 25.00 -27.36 -53.64
C GLY A 33 26.40 -27.17 -54.16
N ASP A 34 26.46 -27.19 -55.44
CA ASP A 34 27.39 -26.82 -56.51
C ASP A 34 28.65 -26.04 -56.08
N GLY A 35 29.81 -26.55 -56.58
CA GLY A 35 31.08 -25.94 -56.38
C GLY A 35 31.33 -24.77 -57.35
N SER A 36 31.15 -23.56 -56.90
CA SER A 36 31.75 -22.38 -57.50
C SER A 36 32.53 -21.60 -56.44
N ALA A 37 33.80 -21.36 -56.69
CA ALA A 37 34.75 -20.65 -55.85
C ALA A 37 34.37 -19.15 -55.76
N GLY A 38 33.52 -18.84 -54.79
CA GLY A 38 33.29 -17.51 -54.26
C GLY A 38 33.53 -17.58 -52.75
N GLU A 39 34.11 -16.56 -52.13
CA GLU A 39 34.40 -16.49 -50.72
C GLU A 39 33.30 -17.10 -49.87
N CYS A 40 33.59 -18.27 -49.30
CA CYS A 40 32.68 -19.01 -48.49
C CYS A 40 32.50 -18.27 -47.18
N GLN A 41 31.59 -17.31 -47.12
CA GLN A 41 31.05 -16.84 -45.86
C GLN A 41 30.23 -18.00 -45.27
N SER A 42 30.91 -18.86 -44.52
CA SER A 42 30.28 -19.96 -43.81
C SER A 42 29.14 -19.41 -42.95
N ALA A 43 27.94 -19.95 -43.15
CA ALA A 43 26.76 -19.51 -42.38
C ALA A 43 27.03 -19.55 -40.89
N VAL A 44 26.68 -18.48 -40.19
CA VAL A 44 26.89 -18.36 -38.75
C VAL A 44 26.18 -19.50 -38.02
N ARG A 45 26.90 -20.25 -37.22
CA ARG A 45 26.35 -21.33 -36.38
C ARG A 45 25.65 -20.74 -35.19
N LEU A 46 24.31 -20.70 -35.21
CA LEU A 46 23.48 -20.16 -34.16
C LEU A 46 22.88 -21.28 -33.31
N ARG A 47 22.99 -21.14 -31.97
CA ARG A 47 22.27 -21.99 -31.02
C ARG A 47 20.85 -21.45 -30.88
N ARG A 48 19.87 -22.10 -31.54
CA ARG A 48 18.47 -21.69 -31.52
C ARG A 48 17.72 -22.37 -30.37
N PRO A 49 16.77 -21.68 -29.70
CA PRO A 49 15.96 -22.29 -28.64
C PRO A 49 14.98 -23.31 -29.28
N GLU A 50 14.96 -24.52 -28.73
CA GLU A 50 13.98 -25.56 -29.04
C GLU A 50 12.90 -25.59 -27.94
N ARG A 51 11.72 -25.07 -28.23
CA ARG A 51 10.61 -24.93 -27.27
C ARG A 51 9.77 -26.19 -27.09
N ARG A 52 9.95 -27.19 -27.93
CA ARG A 52 9.23 -28.47 -27.89
C ARG A 52 10.09 -29.60 -27.31
N GLN A 53 11.30 -29.29 -26.91
CA GLN A 53 12.17 -30.28 -26.30
C GLN A 53 11.58 -30.69 -24.94
N MET A 54 11.25 -31.96 -24.78
CA MET A 54 10.83 -32.51 -23.49
C MET A 54 12.07 -32.81 -22.64
N ALA A 55 12.04 -32.36 -21.38
CA ALA A 55 13.07 -32.69 -20.40
C ALA A 55 12.39 -33.20 -19.12
N MET A 56 12.83 -34.34 -18.59
CA MET A 56 12.48 -34.77 -17.23
C MET A 56 13.49 -34.18 -16.29
N VAL A 57 13.02 -33.32 -15.37
CA VAL A 57 13.85 -32.70 -14.31
C VAL A 57 13.33 -33.16 -12.97
N MET A 58 14.12 -33.93 -12.23
CA MET A 58 13.85 -34.20 -10.82
C MET A 58 14.36 -33.02 -10.02
N GLN A 59 13.45 -32.30 -9.35
CA GLN A 59 13.78 -31.06 -8.67
C GLN A 59 12.98 -30.97 -7.35
N CYS A 60 13.69 -30.74 -6.23
CA CYS A 60 13.09 -30.38 -4.98
C CYS A 60 12.72 -28.88 -4.99
N PRO A 61 11.59 -28.42 -4.41
CA PRO A 61 11.31 -27.00 -4.25
C PRO A 61 12.48 -26.21 -3.66
N ASP A 62 13.23 -26.80 -2.74
CA ASP A 62 14.36 -26.12 -2.09
C ASP A 62 15.56 -25.88 -3.02
N ASP A 63 15.69 -26.65 -4.10
CA ASP A 63 16.71 -26.47 -5.13
C ASP A 63 16.38 -25.31 -6.10
N LEU A 64 15.13 -24.80 -6.06
CA LEU A 64 14.66 -23.77 -6.99
C LEU A 64 15.31 -22.40 -6.75
N VAL A 65 15.74 -22.11 -5.53
CA VAL A 65 16.32 -20.81 -5.15
C VAL A 65 17.63 -21.01 -4.39
N SER A 66 18.60 -20.13 -4.67
CA SER A 66 19.90 -20.18 -3.98
C SER A 66 19.75 -19.96 -2.47
N ALA A 67 20.69 -20.49 -1.68
CA ALA A 67 20.71 -20.32 -0.23
C ALA A 67 20.74 -18.85 0.22
N THR A 68 21.32 -17.96 -0.57
CA THR A 68 21.44 -16.52 -0.29
C THR A 68 20.28 -15.69 -0.83
N HIS A 69 19.28 -16.31 -1.47
CA HIS A 69 18.18 -15.58 -2.09
C HIS A 69 17.32 -14.85 -1.04
N PRO A 70 16.92 -13.57 -1.27
CA PRO A 70 16.16 -12.76 -0.30
C PRO A 70 14.86 -13.41 0.20
N VAL A 71 14.21 -14.24 -0.62
CA VAL A 71 12.97 -14.92 -0.24
C VAL A 71 13.16 -15.84 0.97
N ARG A 72 14.34 -16.49 1.11
CA ARG A 72 14.66 -17.37 2.24
C ARG A 72 14.70 -16.57 3.54
N ARG A 73 15.35 -15.40 3.52
CA ARG A 73 15.41 -14.52 4.70
C ARG A 73 14.01 -14.04 5.11
N VAL A 74 13.13 -13.71 4.16
CA VAL A 74 11.75 -13.33 4.46
C VAL A 74 11.01 -14.49 5.14
N ALA A 75 11.10 -15.71 4.60
CA ALA A 75 10.46 -16.89 5.18
C ALA A 75 11.01 -17.19 6.58
N GLU A 76 12.31 -17.16 6.75
CA GLU A 76 13.00 -17.43 8.02
C GLU A 76 12.60 -16.40 9.10
N VAL A 77 12.54 -15.11 8.78
CA VAL A 77 12.04 -14.10 9.72
C VAL A 77 10.60 -14.39 10.12
N VAL A 78 9.73 -14.75 9.15
CA VAL A 78 8.31 -15.03 9.44
C VAL A 78 8.16 -16.27 10.35
N GLU A 79 9.05 -17.27 10.25
CA GLU A 79 9.01 -18.42 11.15
C GLU A 79 9.19 -18.03 12.63
N HIS A 80 9.93 -16.95 12.91
CA HIS A 80 10.16 -16.45 14.26
C HIS A 80 9.11 -15.44 14.75
N LEU A 81 8.18 -14.99 13.87
CA LEU A 81 7.13 -14.06 14.24
C LEU A 81 5.87 -14.78 14.75
N ASP A 82 5.21 -14.20 15.75
CA ASP A 82 3.89 -14.64 16.17
C ASP A 82 2.80 -14.19 15.22
N VAL A 83 2.28 -15.11 14.43
CA VAL A 83 1.18 -14.90 13.50
C VAL A 83 -0.18 -15.37 14.05
N SER A 84 -0.30 -15.65 15.34
CA SER A 84 -1.53 -16.16 15.99
C SER A 84 -2.72 -15.24 15.78
N GLY A 85 -2.49 -13.93 15.70
CA GLY A 85 -3.51 -12.92 15.40
C GLY A 85 -4.21 -13.11 14.04
N PHE A 86 -3.55 -13.74 13.08
CA PHE A 86 -4.14 -14.08 11.79
C PHE A 86 -4.93 -15.38 11.82
N CYS A 87 -4.74 -16.22 12.83
CA CYS A 87 -5.45 -17.49 12.99
C CYS A 87 -6.86 -17.31 13.60
N GLN A 88 -7.12 -16.21 14.29
CA GLN A 88 -8.38 -16.00 15.01
C GLN A 88 -9.62 -16.11 14.12
N PRO A 89 -9.69 -15.50 12.91
CA PRO A 89 -10.86 -15.57 12.05
C PRO A 89 -10.99 -16.89 11.28
N ILE A 90 -10.01 -17.80 11.35
CA ILE A 90 -10.05 -19.07 10.65
C ILE A 90 -11.11 -19.97 11.27
N LYS A 91 -12.07 -20.42 10.46
CA LYS A 91 -13.20 -21.29 10.88
C LYS A 91 -12.88 -22.78 10.84
N ALA A 92 -11.89 -23.18 10.02
CA ALA A 92 -11.45 -24.58 9.96
C ALA A 92 -10.80 -24.97 11.31
N ARG A 93 -11.33 -26.03 11.94
CA ARG A 93 -10.84 -26.55 13.22
C ARG A 93 -10.77 -28.07 13.13
N GLU A 94 -9.87 -28.69 13.90
CA GLU A 94 -9.82 -30.15 14.02
C GLU A 94 -11.18 -30.69 14.46
N GLY A 95 -11.61 -31.79 13.85
CA GLY A 95 -12.91 -32.41 14.11
C GLY A 95 -14.12 -31.74 13.43
N VAL A 96 -13.93 -30.65 12.72
CA VAL A 96 -15.00 -29.97 11.95
C VAL A 96 -14.82 -30.25 10.45
N ALA A 97 -15.90 -30.69 9.79
CA ALA A 97 -15.86 -30.96 8.35
C ALA A 97 -15.57 -29.68 7.55
N GLY A 98 -14.68 -29.75 6.55
CA GLY A 98 -14.35 -28.62 5.70
C GLY A 98 -12.96 -28.78 5.06
N ARG A 99 -12.57 -27.81 4.23
CA ARG A 99 -11.21 -27.73 3.72
C ARG A 99 -10.31 -27.05 4.75
N ASP A 100 -9.09 -27.53 4.84
CA ASP A 100 -8.05 -26.88 5.64
C ASP A 100 -7.82 -25.44 5.17
N ALA A 101 -7.55 -24.57 6.14
CA ALA A 101 -7.18 -23.20 5.84
C ALA A 101 -5.72 -23.14 5.37
N THR A 102 -5.42 -22.19 4.49
CA THR A 102 -4.03 -21.90 4.14
C THR A 102 -3.30 -21.31 5.34
N ASP A 103 -2.10 -21.79 5.61
CA ASP A 103 -1.27 -21.35 6.73
C ASP A 103 -1.04 -19.81 6.67
N PRO A 104 -1.36 -19.06 7.72
CA PRO A 104 -1.08 -17.63 7.81
C PRO A 104 0.40 -17.28 7.63
N LYS A 105 1.35 -18.10 8.08
CA LYS A 105 2.78 -17.90 7.86
C LYS A 105 3.11 -17.85 6.37
N LEU A 106 2.54 -18.76 5.59
CA LEU A 106 2.68 -18.73 4.12
C LEU A 106 2.12 -17.43 3.54
N LEU A 107 0.91 -17.04 3.94
CA LEU A 107 0.27 -15.81 3.40
C LEU A 107 1.03 -14.54 3.79
N VAL A 108 1.57 -14.47 5.00
CA VAL A 108 2.44 -13.37 5.47
C VAL A 108 3.73 -13.33 4.65
N SER A 109 4.41 -14.47 4.48
CA SER A 109 5.64 -14.58 3.68
C SER A 109 5.42 -14.15 2.24
N LEU A 110 4.32 -14.59 1.63
CA LEU A 110 3.93 -14.22 0.26
C LEU A 110 3.71 -12.70 0.13
N TRP A 111 3.00 -12.06 1.05
CA TRP A 111 2.76 -10.62 0.97
C TRP A 111 3.99 -9.78 1.32
N LEU A 112 4.79 -10.20 2.30
CA LEU A 112 6.07 -9.52 2.58
C LEU A 112 6.98 -9.58 1.36
N TYR A 113 7.17 -10.76 0.77
CA TYR A 113 8.01 -10.88 -0.42
C TYR A 113 7.39 -10.19 -1.64
N ALA A 114 6.07 -10.17 -1.79
CA ALA A 114 5.38 -9.38 -2.81
C ALA A 114 5.69 -7.88 -2.69
N CYS A 115 5.64 -7.33 -1.47
CA CYS A 115 6.02 -5.93 -1.21
C CYS A 115 7.51 -5.68 -1.48
N VAL A 116 8.40 -6.63 -1.16
CA VAL A 116 9.82 -6.58 -1.54
C VAL A 116 9.99 -6.46 -3.06
N ARG A 117 9.13 -7.12 -3.83
CA ARG A 117 9.11 -7.10 -5.30
C ARG A 117 8.23 -5.99 -5.90
N GLY A 118 7.65 -5.11 -5.09
CA GLY A 118 6.76 -4.05 -5.54
C GLY A 118 5.40 -4.53 -6.08
N ILE A 119 5.00 -5.77 -5.76
CA ILE A 119 3.74 -6.36 -6.21
C ILE A 119 2.62 -5.96 -5.26
N GLY A 120 1.69 -5.14 -5.74
CA GLY A 120 0.55 -4.63 -4.97
C GLY A 120 -0.80 -5.24 -5.35
N SER A 121 -0.87 -6.31 -6.15
CA SER A 121 -2.11 -6.93 -6.62
C SER A 121 -2.19 -8.39 -6.23
N GLY A 122 -3.30 -8.83 -5.59
CA GLY A 122 -3.52 -10.24 -5.28
C GLY A 122 -3.63 -11.14 -6.53
N ARG A 123 -4.13 -10.60 -7.64
CA ARG A 123 -4.15 -11.35 -8.92
C ARG A 123 -2.74 -11.54 -9.49
N GLU A 124 -1.94 -10.49 -9.45
CA GLU A 124 -0.56 -10.57 -9.87
C GLU A 124 0.25 -11.50 -8.97
N LEU A 125 0.06 -11.41 -7.65
CA LEU A 125 0.71 -12.32 -6.71
C LEU A 125 0.32 -13.78 -6.96
N ALA A 126 -0.96 -14.09 -7.20
CA ALA A 126 -1.41 -15.44 -7.54
C ALA A 126 -0.76 -15.94 -8.85
N ARG A 127 -0.58 -15.08 -9.85
CA ARG A 127 0.14 -15.41 -11.08
C ARG A 127 1.63 -15.68 -10.80
N GLN A 128 2.26 -14.85 -9.99
CA GLN A 128 3.66 -15.04 -9.59
C GLN A 128 3.88 -16.36 -8.82
N CYS A 129 2.92 -16.80 -8.00
CA CYS A 129 2.98 -18.11 -7.35
C CYS A 129 3.01 -19.29 -8.33
N GLN A 130 2.56 -19.09 -9.57
CA GLN A 130 2.59 -20.12 -10.61
C GLN A 130 3.80 -20.00 -11.54
N GLU A 131 4.29 -18.79 -11.79
CA GLU A 131 5.28 -18.49 -12.84
C GLU A 131 6.69 -18.19 -12.30
N ASN A 132 6.80 -17.76 -11.04
CA ASN A 132 8.07 -17.31 -10.48
C ASN A 132 8.60 -18.29 -9.44
N VAL A 133 9.82 -18.74 -9.65
CA VAL A 133 10.49 -19.75 -8.84
C VAL A 133 10.53 -19.42 -7.33
N ALA A 134 10.80 -18.15 -6.98
CA ALA A 134 10.87 -17.74 -5.58
C ALA A 134 9.50 -17.82 -4.87
N PHE A 135 8.40 -17.47 -5.57
CA PHE A 135 7.06 -17.61 -5.05
C PHE A 135 6.59 -19.07 -5.02
N GLN A 136 6.99 -19.88 -6.02
CA GLN A 136 6.77 -21.34 -6.01
C GLN A 136 7.46 -22.00 -4.82
N TRP A 137 8.68 -21.58 -4.51
CA TRP A 137 9.41 -22.05 -3.33
C TRP A 137 8.65 -21.73 -2.04
N LEU A 138 8.17 -20.48 -1.87
CA LEU A 138 7.34 -20.12 -0.71
C LEU A 138 6.09 -20.98 -0.60
N CYS A 139 5.41 -21.23 -1.72
CA CYS A 139 4.19 -22.02 -1.75
C CYS A 139 4.43 -23.48 -1.36
N GLY A 140 5.60 -24.07 -1.64
CA GLY A 140 5.90 -25.45 -1.31
C GLY A 140 4.85 -26.45 -1.81
N GLY A 141 4.26 -26.21 -2.98
CA GLY A 141 3.17 -27.02 -3.54
C GLY A 141 1.75 -26.63 -3.09
N VAL A 142 1.60 -25.69 -2.14
CA VAL A 142 0.29 -25.18 -1.74
C VAL A 142 -0.25 -24.20 -2.79
N SER A 143 -1.46 -24.46 -3.30
CA SER A 143 -2.11 -23.54 -4.24
C SER A 143 -2.83 -22.40 -3.50
N VAL A 144 -2.62 -21.17 -3.94
CA VAL A 144 -3.27 -19.98 -3.40
C VAL A 144 -4.06 -19.26 -4.49
N ASN A 145 -5.27 -18.84 -4.18
CA ASN A 145 -6.09 -18.10 -5.14
C ASN A 145 -6.03 -16.58 -4.87
N HIS A 146 -6.26 -15.79 -5.92
CA HIS A 146 -6.17 -14.34 -5.86
C HIS A 146 -7.18 -13.69 -4.90
N ARG A 147 -8.34 -14.33 -4.62
CA ARG A 147 -9.35 -13.80 -3.71
C ARG A 147 -8.86 -13.90 -2.28
N LEU A 148 -8.38 -15.10 -1.87
CA LEU A 148 -7.77 -15.31 -0.56
C LEU A 148 -6.64 -14.29 -0.31
N LEU A 149 -5.74 -14.13 -1.28
CA LEU A 149 -4.64 -13.17 -1.18
C LEU A 149 -5.15 -11.73 -1.04
N SER A 150 -6.17 -11.34 -1.80
CA SER A 150 -6.72 -9.98 -1.75
C SER A 150 -7.41 -9.68 -0.41
N ASP A 151 -8.18 -10.62 0.10
CA ASP A 151 -8.89 -10.48 1.37
C ASP A 151 -7.88 -10.48 2.54
N PHE A 152 -6.94 -11.44 2.56
CA PHE A 152 -5.89 -11.49 3.58
C PHE A 152 -5.08 -10.20 3.70
N ARG A 153 -4.80 -9.55 2.58
CA ARG A 153 -4.05 -8.29 2.56
C ARG A 153 -4.73 -7.14 3.30
N THR A 154 -6.06 -7.13 3.38
CA THR A 154 -6.84 -5.97 3.84
C THR A 154 -7.66 -6.20 5.09
N ASP A 155 -7.86 -7.45 5.50
CA ASP A 155 -8.84 -7.76 6.53
C ASP A 155 -8.22 -8.01 7.91
N HIS A 156 -6.88 -7.88 8.04
CA HIS A 156 -6.12 -8.17 9.23
C HIS A 156 -5.32 -6.97 9.78
N GLY A 157 -5.91 -5.76 9.77
CA GLY A 157 -5.21 -4.53 10.13
C GLY A 157 -4.57 -4.54 11.52
N GLU A 158 -5.28 -5.03 12.54
CA GLU A 158 -4.76 -5.13 13.90
C GLU A 158 -3.63 -6.17 14.03
N ALA A 159 -3.76 -7.31 13.35
CA ALA A 159 -2.72 -8.34 13.36
C ALA A 159 -1.45 -7.83 12.66
N LEU A 160 -1.59 -7.08 11.56
CA LEU A 160 -0.47 -6.43 10.88
C LEU A 160 0.21 -5.37 11.77
N ASP A 161 -0.56 -4.59 12.50
CA ASP A 161 -0.02 -3.58 13.40
C ASP A 161 0.76 -4.23 14.56
N ARG A 162 0.22 -5.32 15.13
CA ARG A 162 0.94 -6.13 16.12
C ARG A 162 2.22 -6.76 15.54
N LEU A 163 2.17 -7.24 14.29
CA LEU A 163 3.34 -7.81 13.63
C LEU A 163 4.45 -6.76 13.43
N LEU A 164 4.09 -5.54 13.05
CA LEU A 164 5.04 -4.43 12.97
C LEU A 164 5.62 -4.11 14.36
N THR A 165 4.79 -4.12 15.40
CA THR A 165 5.22 -3.91 16.79
C THR A 165 6.22 -4.98 17.23
N GLN A 166 6.01 -6.26 16.90
CA GLN A 166 6.95 -7.34 17.20
C GLN A 166 8.30 -7.13 16.52
N VAL A 167 8.29 -6.79 15.22
CA VAL A 167 9.53 -6.52 14.47
C VAL A 167 10.30 -5.37 15.12
N ILE A 168 9.61 -4.29 15.47
CA ILE A 168 10.24 -3.12 16.11
C ILE A 168 10.74 -3.46 17.51
N ALA A 169 9.95 -4.17 18.33
CA ALA A 169 10.37 -4.59 19.66
C ALA A 169 11.64 -5.44 19.62
N SER A 170 11.75 -6.36 18.64
CA SER A 170 12.97 -7.14 18.43
C SER A 170 14.18 -6.27 18.07
N LEU A 171 13.98 -5.17 17.33
CA LEU A 171 15.04 -4.23 17.00
C LEU A 171 15.42 -3.34 18.18
N VAL A 172 14.48 -2.99 19.04
CA VAL A 172 14.74 -2.26 20.30
C VAL A 172 15.51 -3.14 21.27
N ASP A 173 15.11 -4.40 21.45
CA ASP A 173 15.78 -5.36 22.33
C ASP A 173 17.24 -5.61 21.95
N LYS A 174 17.54 -5.55 20.64
CA LYS A 174 18.90 -5.67 20.09
C LYS A 174 19.65 -4.34 19.96
N ASP A 175 19.17 -3.27 20.58
CA ASP A 175 19.76 -1.91 20.59
C ASP A 175 19.98 -1.30 19.18
N VAL A 176 19.21 -1.72 18.19
CA VAL A 176 19.25 -1.18 16.82
C VAL A 176 18.34 0.05 16.69
N VAL A 177 17.18 0.05 17.37
CA VAL A 177 16.21 1.16 17.39
C VAL A 177 16.19 1.78 18.76
N LYS A 178 16.49 3.08 18.85
CA LYS A 178 16.57 3.81 20.11
C LYS A 178 15.41 4.76 20.37
N VAL A 179 14.72 5.18 19.32
CA VAL A 179 13.58 6.11 19.27
C VAL A 179 13.74 7.46 20.01
N SER A 180 14.94 7.77 20.49
CA SER A 180 15.20 9.09 21.12
C SER A 180 14.92 10.22 20.14
N ARG A 181 15.23 10.03 18.85
CA ARG A 181 14.98 10.99 17.75
C ARG A 181 14.22 10.33 16.61
N VAL A 182 13.05 10.85 16.31
CA VAL A 182 12.15 10.33 15.27
C VAL A 182 11.89 11.40 14.21
N SER A 183 11.93 11.02 12.94
CA SER A 183 11.53 11.85 11.81
C SER A 183 10.18 11.41 11.28
N GLN A 184 9.21 12.32 11.19
CA GLN A 184 7.90 12.04 10.60
C GLN A 184 7.72 12.80 9.29
N ASP A 185 7.17 12.12 8.30
CA ASP A 185 6.82 12.74 7.01
C ASP A 185 5.56 12.10 6.42
N GLY A 186 4.83 12.87 5.63
CA GLY A 186 3.60 12.48 4.97
C GLY A 186 3.80 12.21 3.48
N VAL A 187 3.41 11.03 3.02
CA VAL A 187 3.45 10.64 1.61
C VAL A 187 2.05 10.63 1.03
N ARG A 188 1.77 11.53 0.07
CA ARG A 188 0.49 11.51 -0.64
C ARG A 188 0.50 10.44 -1.70
N VAL A 189 -0.32 9.41 -1.48
CA VAL A 189 -0.40 8.23 -2.33
C VAL A 189 -1.72 8.23 -3.09
N ARG A 190 -1.64 8.06 -4.42
CA ARG A 190 -2.83 7.98 -5.27
C ARG A 190 -3.67 6.76 -4.92
N VAL A 191 -4.99 6.94 -4.89
CA VAL A 191 -5.95 5.83 -4.67
C VAL A 191 -6.69 5.44 -5.95
N GLY A 192 -7.46 4.36 -5.88
CA GLY A 192 -8.21 3.83 -7.02
C GLY A 192 -9.43 4.67 -7.46
N ALA A 193 -9.77 5.76 -6.76
CA ALA A 193 -10.85 6.66 -7.17
C ALA A 193 -10.44 7.53 -8.36
N GLY A 194 -11.34 7.73 -9.32
CA GLY A 194 -11.16 8.67 -10.42
C GLY A 194 -11.61 10.07 -10.03
N ALA A 195 -10.99 11.12 -10.57
CA ALA A 195 -11.43 12.50 -10.35
C ALA A 195 -12.90 12.72 -10.78
N SER A 196 -13.35 12.03 -11.81
CA SER A 196 -14.73 12.04 -12.30
C SER A 196 -15.75 11.39 -11.37
N SER A 197 -15.31 10.68 -10.31
CA SER A 197 -16.23 10.07 -9.33
C SER A 197 -16.70 11.05 -8.25
N PHE A 198 -16.07 12.22 -8.12
CA PHE A 198 -16.40 13.19 -7.08
C PHE A 198 -17.68 13.97 -7.42
N ARG A 199 -18.67 13.91 -6.54
CA ARG A 199 -19.99 14.50 -6.69
C ARG A 199 -20.32 15.42 -5.52
N ARG A 200 -21.18 16.40 -5.77
CA ARG A 200 -21.80 17.27 -4.77
C ARG A 200 -23.01 16.56 -4.14
N GLU A 201 -23.48 17.08 -3.03
CA GLU A 201 -24.58 16.51 -2.23
C GLU A 201 -25.83 16.24 -3.07
N GLU A 202 -26.36 17.24 -3.76
CA GLU A 202 -27.57 17.09 -4.59
C GLU A 202 -27.47 15.93 -5.60
N ARG A 203 -26.29 15.77 -6.24
CA ARG A 203 -26.08 14.68 -7.19
C ARG A 203 -25.90 13.33 -6.50
N LEU A 204 -25.32 13.30 -5.30
CA LEU A 204 -25.18 12.07 -4.51
C LEU A 204 -26.54 11.56 -4.07
N GLU A 205 -27.43 12.43 -3.61
CA GLU A 205 -28.81 12.09 -3.23
C GLU A 205 -29.58 11.50 -4.40
N LYS A 206 -29.56 12.16 -5.57
CA LYS A 206 -30.18 11.64 -6.79
C LYS A 206 -29.64 10.25 -7.19
N LEU A 207 -28.32 10.07 -7.11
CA LEU A 207 -27.70 8.76 -7.40
C LEU A 207 -28.07 7.70 -6.39
N LEU A 208 -28.26 8.05 -5.12
CA LEU A 208 -28.71 7.13 -4.08
C LEU A 208 -30.14 6.68 -4.34
N ASP A 209 -31.05 7.60 -4.69
CA ASP A 209 -32.43 7.27 -5.02
C ASP A 209 -32.51 6.36 -6.26
N GLU A 210 -31.74 6.69 -7.32
CA GLU A 210 -31.58 5.83 -8.50
C GLU A 210 -31.05 4.41 -8.11
N ALA A 211 -30.11 4.33 -7.18
CA ALA A 211 -29.54 3.05 -6.73
C ALA A 211 -30.54 2.24 -5.90
N LYS A 212 -31.31 2.86 -5.01
CA LYS A 212 -32.37 2.21 -4.22
C LYS A 212 -33.46 1.65 -5.14
N GLN A 213 -33.94 2.46 -6.09
CA GLN A 213 -34.90 2.01 -7.09
C GLN A 213 -34.39 0.82 -7.89
N HIS A 214 -33.14 0.87 -8.33
CA HIS A 214 -32.52 -0.24 -9.06
C HIS A 214 -32.42 -1.53 -8.24
N VAL A 215 -32.11 -1.43 -6.94
CA VAL A 215 -32.08 -2.60 -6.04
C VAL A 215 -33.48 -3.20 -5.93
N GLU A 216 -34.50 -2.36 -5.74
CA GLU A 216 -35.91 -2.81 -5.64
C GLU A 216 -36.40 -3.47 -6.94
N GLU A 217 -36.16 -2.84 -8.10
CA GLU A 217 -36.47 -3.43 -9.39
C GLU A 217 -35.77 -4.79 -9.63
N LEU A 218 -34.50 -4.93 -9.23
CA LEU A 218 -33.80 -6.19 -9.34
C LEU A 218 -34.42 -7.27 -8.43
N HIS A 219 -34.86 -6.91 -7.22
CA HIS A 219 -35.57 -7.84 -6.36
C HIS A 219 -36.89 -8.31 -6.99
N GLN A 220 -37.71 -7.38 -7.47
CA GLN A 220 -39.00 -7.71 -8.11
C GLN A 220 -38.81 -8.59 -9.37
N ARG A 221 -37.84 -8.26 -10.24
CA ARG A 221 -37.58 -9.00 -11.48
C ARG A 221 -36.96 -10.38 -11.27
N LEU A 222 -36.11 -10.56 -10.28
CA LEU A 222 -35.39 -11.82 -10.07
C LEU A 222 -36.10 -12.77 -9.11
N ASP A 223 -37.04 -12.27 -8.33
CA ASP A 223 -37.87 -13.07 -7.39
C ASP A 223 -39.25 -13.41 -7.97
N SER A 224 -39.61 -12.87 -9.15
CA SER A 224 -40.88 -13.18 -9.84
C SER A 224 -40.82 -14.54 -10.54
N PRO A 225 -41.79 -15.43 -10.32
CA PRO A 225 -41.85 -16.75 -10.94
C PRO A 225 -42.01 -16.71 -12.48
N GLU A 226 -42.55 -15.63 -13.02
CA GLU A 226 -42.85 -15.45 -14.46
C GLU A 226 -41.73 -14.71 -15.24
N SER A 227 -40.58 -14.52 -14.61
CA SER A 227 -39.51 -13.74 -15.25
C SER A 227 -39.00 -14.42 -16.53
N PRO A 228 -39.04 -13.73 -17.70
CA PRO A 228 -38.46 -14.27 -18.94
C PRO A 228 -36.92 -14.39 -18.90
N VAL A 229 -36.32 -14.14 -17.75
CA VAL A 229 -34.87 -14.25 -17.50
C VAL A 229 -34.46 -15.70 -17.16
N ALA A 230 -35.17 -16.69 -17.74
CA ALA A 230 -34.82 -18.11 -17.62
C ALA A 230 -33.38 -18.48 -18.11
N ALA A 231 -32.66 -17.52 -18.69
CA ALA A 231 -31.26 -17.67 -19.15
C ALA A 231 -30.21 -17.18 -18.13
N VAL A 232 -30.61 -16.54 -17.01
CA VAL A 232 -29.66 -16.05 -16.00
C VAL A 232 -29.48 -17.09 -14.91
N THR A 233 -28.27 -17.62 -14.79
CA THR A 233 -27.99 -18.58 -13.69
C THR A 233 -28.17 -17.92 -12.32
N ALA A 234 -28.57 -18.70 -11.30
CA ALA A 234 -28.72 -18.22 -9.93
C ALA A 234 -27.45 -17.48 -9.43
N LYS A 235 -26.29 -17.91 -9.88
CA LYS A 235 -25.00 -17.27 -9.60
C LYS A 235 -24.90 -15.86 -10.19
N GLN A 236 -25.36 -15.67 -11.42
CA GLN A 236 -25.37 -14.36 -12.09
C GLN A 236 -26.40 -13.42 -11.45
N ALA A 237 -27.58 -13.91 -11.11
CA ALA A 237 -28.59 -13.15 -10.38
C ALA A 237 -28.06 -12.66 -9.01
N ALA A 238 -27.45 -13.54 -8.23
CA ALA A 238 -26.82 -13.20 -6.96
C ALA A 238 -25.69 -12.17 -7.12
N ALA A 239 -24.88 -12.28 -8.17
CA ALA A 239 -23.82 -11.31 -8.47
C ALA A 239 -24.38 -9.92 -8.83
N ARG A 240 -25.46 -9.84 -9.61
CA ARG A 240 -26.15 -8.57 -9.94
C ARG A 240 -26.75 -7.92 -8.69
N LYS A 241 -27.48 -8.67 -7.85
CA LYS A 241 -28.04 -8.18 -6.58
C LYS A 241 -26.92 -7.64 -5.65
N ARG A 242 -25.82 -8.36 -5.54
CA ARG A 242 -24.66 -7.92 -4.74
C ARG A 242 -24.08 -6.61 -5.28
N ALA A 243 -23.82 -6.52 -6.57
CA ALA A 243 -23.24 -5.32 -7.19
C ALA A 243 -24.13 -4.08 -7.03
N ALA A 244 -25.47 -4.25 -7.12
CA ALA A 244 -26.41 -3.17 -6.89
C ALA A 244 -26.42 -2.69 -5.42
N ARG A 245 -26.42 -3.62 -4.45
CA ARG A 245 -26.30 -3.30 -3.02
C ARG A 245 -24.98 -2.62 -2.69
N GLU A 246 -23.85 -3.13 -3.18
CA GLU A 246 -22.55 -2.51 -2.99
C GLU A 246 -22.48 -1.09 -3.58
N ARG A 247 -23.20 -0.81 -4.66
CA ARG A 247 -23.31 0.54 -5.21
C ARG A 247 -24.12 1.45 -4.28
N GLN A 248 -25.24 0.99 -3.77
CA GLN A 248 -26.06 1.72 -2.81
C GLN A 248 -25.26 2.03 -1.53
N GLU A 249 -24.63 1.04 -0.91
CA GLU A 249 -23.81 1.19 0.29
C GLU A 249 -22.70 2.24 0.09
N ARG A 250 -22.01 2.23 -1.05
CA ARG A 250 -20.98 3.24 -1.35
C ARG A 250 -21.53 4.65 -1.45
N LEU A 251 -22.76 4.83 -1.97
CA LEU A 251 -23.40 6.14 -2.03
C LEU A 251 -23.84 6.61 -0.66
N GLU A 252 -24.37 5.72 0.17
CA GLU A 252 -24.71 5.99 1.56
C GLU A 252 -23.47 6.41 2.36
N GLN A 253 -22.36 5.68 2.23
CA GLN A 253 -21.07 6.05 2.82
C GLN A 253 -20.57 7.40 2.32
N ALA A 254 -20.75 7.72 1.03
CA ALA A 254 -20.34 9.00 0.48
C ALA A 254 -21.16 10.16 1.08
N ILE A 255 -22.47 10.00 1.25
CA ILE A 255 -23.34 11.02 1.87
C ILE A 255 -22.99 11.17 3.36
N ALA A 256 -22.72 10.07 4.05
CA ALA A 256 -22.34 10.09 5.47
C ALA A 256 -21.04 10.86 5.75
N GLN A 257 -20.17 11.08 4.74
CA GLN A 257 -18.96 11.90 4.87
C GLN A 257 -19.23 13.42 4.77
N LEU A 258 -20.35 13.83 4.23
CA LEU A 258 -20.64 15.26 3.95
C LEU A 258 -20.70 16.15 5.22
N PRO A 259 -21.35 15.73 6.32
CA PRO A 259 -21.40 16.55 7.52
C PRO A 259 -20.02 16.87 8.08
N GLU A 260 -19.14 15.88 8.14
CA GLU A 260 -17.77 16.06 8.62
C GLU A 260 -16.97 16.98 7.70
N LEU A 261 -17.13 16.85 6.38
CA LEU A 261 -16.47 17.72 5.42
C LEU A 261 -16.95 19.17 5.53
N LYS A 262 -18.25 19.40 5.74
CA LYS A 262 -18.82 20.74 5.96
C LYS A 262 -18.26 21.35 7.24
N LYS A 263 -18.17 20.56 8.34
CA LYS A 263 -17.57 20.99 9.60
C LYS A 263 -16.11 21.40 9.43
N ARG A 264 -15.28 20.55 8.82
CA ARG A 264 -13.87 20.84 8.53
C ARG A 264 -13.69 22.07 7.64
N GLN A 265 -14.58 22.26 6.67
CA GLN A 265 -14.58 23.43 5.81
C GLN A 265 -14.87 24.71 6.60
N GLU A 266 -15.84 24.70 7.50
CA GLU A 266 -16.16 25.87 8.35
C GLU A 266 -15.03 26.20 9.32
N GLU A 267 -14.40 25.17 9.93
CA GLU A 267 -13.21 25.34 10.76
C GLU A 267 -12.04 25.95 9.97
N ALA A 268 -11.83 25.49 8.74
CA ALA A 268 -10.79 26.02 7.86
C ALA A 268 -11.10 27.48 7.45
N ALA A 269 -12.36 27.79 7.16
CA ALA A 269 -12.81 29.13 6.84
C ALA A 269 -12.66 30.09 8.03
N THR A 270 -12.99 29.63 9.23
CA THR A 270 -12.83 30.39 10.49
C THR A 270 -11.35 30.69 10.76
N ARG A 271 -10.47 29.70 10.59
CA ARG A 271 -9.01 29.90 10.69
C ARG A 271 -8.46 30.87 9.64
N ALA A 272 -9.04 30.88 8.44
CA ALA A 272 -8.66 31.82 7.38
C ALA A 272 -9.19 33.26 7.58
N GLY A 273 -10.11 33.44 8.55
CA GLY A 273 -10.71 34.73 8.92
C GLY A 273 -11.78 35.22 7.95
N GLN A 274 -12.26 36.45 8.16
CA GLN A 274 -13.33 37.06 7.38
C GLN A 274 -12.90 37.59 6.01
N GLY A 275 -11.61 37.48 5.64
CA GLY A 275 -11.09 37.98 4.37
C GLY A 275 -11.53 37.14 3.17
N LYS A 276 -11.10 37.56 1.96
CA LYS A 276 -11.40 36.87 0.68
C LYS A 276 -11.11 35.38 0.70
N CYS A 277 -10.10 34.95 1.46
CA CYS A 277 -9.72 33.53 1.56
C CYS A 277 -10.78 32.72 2.31
N GLY A 278 -11.22 33.17 3.49
CA GLY A 278 -12.26 32.50 4.28
C GLY A 278 -13.61 32.43 3.52
N LYS A 279 -13.98 33.53 2.85
CA LYS A 279 -15.20 33.56 2.00
C LYS A 279 -15.13 32.53 0.88
N LYS A 280 -14.01 32.47 0.15
CA LYS A 280 -13.82 31.49 -0.93
C LYS A 280 -13.84 30.03 -0.43
N ILE A 281 -13.38 29.77 0.79
CA ILE A 281 -13.45 28.44 1.39
C ILE A 281 -14.92 28.07 1.67
N ARG A 282 -15.74 28.97 2.25
CA ARG A 282 -17.17 28.75 2.54
C ARG A 282 -18.00 28.52 1.29
N GLU A 283 -17.70 29.23 0.21
CA GLU A 283 -18.43 29.14 -1.06
C GLU A 283 -18.15 27.84 -1.82
N LYS A 284 -17.08 27.11 -1.47
CA LYS A 284 -16.70 25.91 -2.17
C LYS A 284 -17.49 24.71 -1.62
N GLU A 285 -18.48 24.26 -2.38
CA GLU A 285 -19.27 23.08 -2.02
C GLU A 285 -18.42 21.81 -1.92
N PRO A 286 -18.50 21.04 -0.80
CA PRO A 286 -17.79 19.78 -0.63
C PRO A 286 -18.16 18.75 -1.70
N ARG A 287 -17.21 17.91 -2.08
CA ARG A 287 -17.41 16.81 -3.03
C ARG A 287 -16.86 15.53 -2.44
N VAL A 288 -17.62 14.45 -2.61
CA VAL A 288 -17.23 13.10 -2.17
C VAL A 288 -17.23 12.14 -3.35
N SER A 289 -16.32 11.20 -3.33
CA SER A 289 -16.21 10.18 -4.38
C SER A 289 -17.26 9.08 -4.18
N THR A 290 -17.97 8.72 -5.26
CA THR A 290 -18.87 7.58 -5.31
C THR A 290 -18.16 6.23 -5.38
N THR A 291 -16.82 6.26 -5.59
CA THR A 291 -15.98 5.06 -5.67
C THR A 291 -15.32 4.75 -4.34
N ASP A 292 -14.80 5.79 -3.66
CA ASP A 292 -14.13 5.70 -2.37
C ASP A 292 -14.48 6.96 -1.55
N ALA A 293 -15.40 6.80 -0.60
CA ALA A 293 -15.95 7.90 0.18
C ALA A 293 -14.91 8.61 1.05
N GLU A 294 -13.83 7.93 1.43
CA GLU A 294 -12.77 8.45 2.28
C GLU A 294 -11.61 9.09 1.49
N ALA A 295 -11.55 8.85 0.17
CA ALA A 295 -10.56 9.52 -0.68
C ALA A 295 -10.78 11.03 -0.76
N ARG A 296 -9.70 11.80 -0.81
CA ARG A 296 -9.74 13.26 -0.99
C ARG A 296 -8.87 13.69 -2.16
N VAL A 297 -9.27 14.78 -2.82
CA VAL A 297 -8.44 15.38 -3.87
C VAL A 297 -7.32 16.17 -3.21
N MET A 298 -6.09 15.70 -3.35
CA MET A 298 -4.91 16.30 -2.75
C MET A 298 -3.95 16.82 -3.81
N LYS A 299 -3.20 17.87 -3.47
CA LYS A 299 -2.09 18.36 -4.28
C LYS A 299 -0.94 17.36 -4.21
N MET A 300 -0.49 16.88 -5.37
CA MET A 300 0.61 15.93 -5.48
C MET A 300 1.97 16.63 -5.61
N PRO A 301 3.09 15.94 -5.34
CA PRO A 301 4.43 16.53 -5.49
C PRO A 301 4.73 17.09 -6.89
N ASN A 302 4.12 16.53 -7.94
CA ASN A 302 4.25 17.02 -9.32
C ASN A 302 3.42 18.27 -9.63
N GLY A 303 2.79 18.89 -8.63
CA GLY A 303 1.95 20.09 -8.78
C GLY A 303 0.50 19.82 -9.19
N GLY A 304 0.17 18.62 -9.66
CA GLY A 304 -1.18 18.23 -10.03
C GLY A 304 -2.07 17.89 -8.83
N TYR A 305 -3.37 17.69 -9.08
CA TYR A 305 -4.35 17.27 -8.07
C TYR A 305 -4.89 15.89 -8.43
N ASN A 306 -4.84 14.95 -7.46
CA ASN A 306 -5.38 13.61 -7.66
C ASN A 306 -6.12 13.14 -6.41
N PRO A 307 -7.07 12.21 -6.56
CA PRO A 307 -7.60 11.45 -5.44
C PRO A 307 -6.48 10.69 -4.75
N ALA A 308 -6.30 10.94 -3.47
CA ALA A 308 -5.19 10.41 -2.70
C ALA A 308 -5.58 10.23 -1.22
N VAL A 309 -4.74 9.51 -0.50
CA VAL A 309 -4.63 9.48 0.95
C VAL A 309 -3.24 9.95 1.36
N ASN A 310 -3.08 10.40 2.58
CA ASN A 310 -1.81 10.81 3.15
C ASN A 310 -1.33 9.71 4.09
N VAL A 311 -0.27 8.99 3.69
CA VAL A 311 0.39 7.98 4.50
C VAL A 311 1.46 8.66 5.33
N GLN A 312 1.30 8.64 6.64
CA GLN A 312 2.23 9.19 7.62
C GLN A 312 3.17 8.11 8.08
N LEU A 313 4.46 8.38 8.04
CA LEU A 313 5.51 7.46 8.46
C LEU A 313 6.38 8.13 9.51
N ALA A 314 6.63 7.45 10.61
CA ALA A 314 7.63 7.83 11.60
C ALA A 314 8.82 6.88 11.48
N THR A 315 10.01 7.44 11.40
CA THR A 315 11.25 6.72 11.14
C THR A 315 12.28 7.11 12.20
N ASP A 316 12.90 6.14 12.84
CA ASP A 316 14.04 6.36 13.72
C ASP A 316 15.22 6.94 12.92
N THR A 317 15.86 7.99 13.42
CA THR A 317 16.87 8.72 12.64
C THR A 317 18.21 8.01 12.55
N GLU A 318 18.54 7.18 13.51
CA GLU A 318 19.79 6.42 13.54
C GLU A 318 19.73 5.18 12.67
N SER A 319 18.77 4.31 12.92
CA SER A 319 18.61 3.03 12.21
C SER A 319 17.90 3.17 10.88
N ARG A 320 17.07 4.18 10.70
CA ARG A 320 16.10 4.34 9.60
C ARG A 320 14.97 3.29 9.63
N ALA A 321 14.76 2.61 10.74
CA ALA A 321 13.63 1.72 10.92
C ALA A 321 12.31 2.52 10.93
N ILE A 322 11.30 2.00 10.27
CA ILE A 322 9.95 2.58 10.30
C ILE A 322 9.29 2.14 11.60
N VAL A 323 9.07 3.08 12.51
CA VAL A 323 8.54 2.85 13.86
C VAL A 323 7.08 3.26 14.03
N GLY A 324 6.53 4.07 13.12
CA GLY A 324 5.14 4.48 13.13
C GLY A 324 4.53 4.51 11.73
N VAL A 325 3.25 4.11 11.61
CA VAL A 325 2.50 4.10 10.35
C VAL A 325 1.06 4.50 10.61
N GLU A 326 0.60 5.56 9.94
CA GLU A 326 -0.80 5.97 9.97
C GLU A 326 -1.26 6.42 8.59
N VAL A 327 -2.55 6.34 8.31
CA VAL A 327 -3.13 6.79 7.04
C VAL A 327 -4.29 7.75 7.30
N SER A 328 -4.18 8.94 6.72
CA SER A 328 -5.16 10.00 6.87
C SER A 328 -5.72 10.42 5.51
N ASN A 329 -6.90 11.00 5.52
CA ASN A 329 -7.45 11.71 4.37
C ASN A 329 -7.26 13.25 4.47
N GLU A 330 -6.40 13.68 5.38
CA GLU A 330 -6.04 15.10 5.50
C GLU A 330 -5.02 15.50 4.42
N GLY A 331 -5.39 16.47 3.61
CA GLY A 331 -4.51 16.99 2.55
C GLY A 331 -3.41 17.92 3.06
N SER A 332 -3.43 18.27 4.35
CA SER A 332 -2.46 19.12 5.02
C SER A 332 -1.83 18.40 6.20
N ASP A 333 -0.52 18.42 6.27
CA ASP A 333 0.23 17.84 7.38
C ASP A 333 0.07 18.64 8.69
N SER A 334 -0.49 19.87 8.62
CA SER A 334 -0.85 20.70 9.79
C SER A 334 -2.16 20.28 10.47
N ALA A 335 -2.62 19.05 10.29
CA ALA A 335 -3.86 18.55 10.89
C ALA A 335 -3.70 17.98 12.32
N GLY A 336 -2.58 18.25 12.99
CA GLY A 336 -2.31 17.73 14.33
C GLY A 336 -1.91 16.26 14.33
N LEU A 337 -1.23 15.79 13.28
CA LEU A 337 -0.83 14.40 13.11
C LEU A 337 0.46 14.03 13.88
N SER A 338 1.16 15.01 14.46
CA SER A 338 2.44 14.81 15.13
C SER A 338 2.30 14.15 16.51
N ALA A 339 1.38 14.60 17.34
CA ALA A 339 1.16 14.07 18.67
C ALA A 339 0.65 12.60 18.66
N PRO A 340 -0.39 12.24 17.88
CA PRO A 340 -0.81 10.85 17.76
C PRO A 340 0.28 9.91 17.25
N MET A 341 1.13 10.38 16.33
CA MET A 341 2.23 9.58 15.81
C MET A 341 3.30 9.33 16.89
N ARG A 342 3.66 10.34 17.70
CA ARG A 342 4.57 10.14 18.83
C ARG A 342 4.01 9.11 19.82
N GLN A 343 2.76 9.27 20.21
CA GLN A 343 2.10 8.33 21.10
C GLN A 343 2.16 6.90 20.55
N GLN A 344 1.85 6.71 19.26
CA GLN A 344 1.93 5.39 18.61
C GLN A 344 3.36 4.81 18.67
N VAL A 345 4.39 5.64 18.45
CA VAL A 345 5.79 5.20 18.52
C VAL A 345 6.16 4.82 19.96
N GLU A 346 5.83 5.63 20.93
CA GLU A 346 6.11 5.39 22.35
C GLU A 346 5.40 4.13 22.87
N GLU A 347 4.12 3.95 22.56
CA GLU A 347 3.36 2.74 22.90
C GLU A 347 3.98 1.47 22.27
N ARG A 348 4.45 1.58 21.04
CA ARG A 348 5.02 0.44 20.28
C ARG A 348 6.40 0.05 20.76
N THR A 349 7.20 0.99 21.21
CA THR A 349 8.60 0.78 21.57
C THR A 349 8.84 0.73 23.08
N ALA A 350 7.84 1.09 23.88
CA ALA A 350 7.97 1.38 25.32
C ALA A 350 9.08 2.42 25.61
N GLY A 351 9.55 3.16 24.61
CA GLY A 351 10.54 4.21 24.70
C GLY A 351 9.90 5.59 24.73
N LYS A 352 10.69 6.62 25.00
CA LYS A 352 10.26 8.02 24.95
C LYS A 352 10.90 8.74 23.75
N VAL A 353 10.09 9.45 22.98
CA VAL A 353 10.58 10.33 21.92
C VAL A 353 11.02 11.65 22.55
N GLU A 354 12.32 11.95 22.51
CA GLU A 354 12.89 13.18 23.03
C GLU A 354 12.91 14.28 21.97
N GLU A 355 13.17 13.92 20.73
CA GLU A 355 13.28 14.83 19.60
C GLU A 355 12.43 14.36 18.41
N HIS A 356 11.61 15.27 17.89
CA HIS A 356 10.71 14.97 16.78
C HIS A 356 10.95 15.93 15.61
N LEU A 357 11.40 15.40 14.47
CA LEU A 357 11.75 16.14 13.27
C LEU A 357 10.56 16.11 12.29
N LEU A 358 10.09 17.28 11.90
CA LEU A 358 8.88 17.47 11.08
C LEU A 358 9.14 18.41 9.92
N ASP A 359 8.41 18.23 8.80
CA ASP A 359 8.40 19.21 7.71
C ASP A 359 7.67 20.50 8.12
N GLY A 360 7.97 21.62 7.46
CA GLY A 360 7.33 22.93 7.69
C GLY A 360 5.80 22.93 7.51
N GLY A 361 5.27 21.93 6.81
CA GLY A 361 3.84 21.66 6.69
C GLY A 361 3.14 21.37 8.03
N TYR A 362 3.84 20.78 8.98
CA TYR A 362 3.30 20.43 10.30
C TYR A 362 3.23 21.59 11.29
N LEU A 363 3.89 22.73 11.01
CA LEU A 363 4.03 23.82 11.97
C LEU A 363 2.68 24.35 12.48
N ARG A 364 2.40 24.09 13.77
CA ARG A 364 1.32 24.65 14.56
C ARG A 364 1.85 25.07 15.93
N THR A 365 1.42 26.23 16.41
CA THR A 365 1.82 26.72 17.74
C THR A 365 1.38 25.77 18.85
N GLN A 366 0.16 25.26 18.75
CA GLN A 366 -0.40 24.31 19.71
C GLN A 366 0.45 23.03 19.80
N ASP A 367 0.90 22.46 18.66
CA ASP A 367 1.73 21.25 18.66
C ASP A 367 3.11 21.48 19.30
N ILE A 368 3.64 22.72 19.19
CA ILE A 368 4.89 23.12 19.87
C ILE A 368 4.69 23.19 21.38
N GLU A 369 3.57 23.74 21.83
CA GLU A 369 3.24 23.89 23.25
C GLU A 369 2.97 22.54 23.91
N GLU A 370 2.14 21.69 23.31
CA GLU A 370 1.87 20.32 23.74
C GLU A 370 3.14 19.46 23.82
N ALA A 371 4.02 19.56 22.81
CA ALA A 371 5.27 18.81 22.82
C ALA A 371 6.22 19.31 23.93
N HIS A 372 6.28 20.62 24.15
CA HIS A 372 7.10 21.19 25.21
C HIS A 372 6.64 20.74 26.60
N GLU A 373 5.32 20.71 26.84
CA GLU A 373 4.72 20.21 28.07
C GLU A 373 5.07 18.73 28.31
N GLN A 374 5.16 17.94 27.24
CA GLN A 374 5.56 16.53 27.29
C GLN A 374 7.08 16.34 27.39
N GLY A 375 7.87 17.41 27.36
CA GLY A 375 9.32 17.36 27.34
C GLY A 375 9.93 16.91 26.03
N VAL A 376 9.22 17.08 24.91
CA VAL A 376 9.67 16.72 23.56
C VAL A 376 10.17 17.95 22.81
N ALA A 377 11.35 17.86 22.24
CA ALA A 377 11.94 18.90 21.40
C ALA A 377 11.46 18.76 19.95
N LEU A 378 10.53 19.64 19.52
CA LEU A 378 10.15 19.69 18.11
C LEU A 378 11.18 20.43 17.25
N PHE A 379 11.55 19.83 16.11
CA PHE A 379 12.35 20.42 15.04
C PHE A 379 11.48 20.57 13.79
N VAL A 380 10.91 21.73 13.60
CA VAL A 380 10.04 22.06 12.47
C VAL A 380 10.39 23.46 11.95
N PRO A 381 10.66 23.65 10.64
CA PRO A 381 11.07 24.94 10.14
C PRO A 381 9.90 25.94 10.16
N PRO A 382 10.18 27.24 10.40
CA PRO A 382 9.16 28.27 10.34
C PRO A 382 8.58 28.39 8.94
N LYS A 383 7.28 28.73 8.86
CA LYS A 383 6.66 29.08 7.58
C LYS A 383 7.22 30.45 7.12
N PRO A 384 7.66 30.56 5.85
CA PRO A 384 8.16 31.83 5.32
C PRO A 384 7.15 32.97 5.53
N ALA A 385 7.63 34.12 5.97
CA ALA A 385 6.78 35.29 6.16
C ALA A 385 6.16 35.72 4.84
N ARG A 386 4.87 36.06 4.85
CA ARG A 386 4.15 36.56 3.66
C ARG A 386 4.71 37.91 3.20
N ASN A 387 5.12 38.78 4.15
CA ASN A 387 5.78 40.06 3.83
C ASN A 387 7.27 39.79 3.51
N PRO A 388 7.76 40.16 2.29
CA PRO A 388 9.16 39.97 1.90
C PRO A 388 10.17 40.61 2.87
N GLU A 389 9.86 41.75 3.47
CA GLU A 389 10.75 42.45 4.40
C GLU A 389 10.95 41.71 5.74
N LYS A 390 10.06 40.79 6.07
CA LYS A 390 10.10 39.97 7.30
C LYS A 390 10.68 38.59 7.06
N ARG A 391 11.06 38.26 5.82
CA ARG A 391 11.68 36.97 5.50
C ARG A 391 13.05 36.87 6.17
N GLY A 392 13.32 35.71 6.75
CA GLY A 392 14.56 35.47 7.50
C GLY A 392 14.50 35.90 8.97
N ARG A 393 13.39 36.52 9.41
CA ARG A 393 13.18 36.96 10.80
C ARG A 393 12.09 36.15 11.51
N GLU A 394 11.69 35.03 10.93
CA GLU A 394 10.60 34.19 11.48
C GLU A 394 10.93 33.62 12.84
N LEU A 395 12.22 33.39 13.13
CA LEU A 395 12.74 32.85 14.37
C LEU A 395 13.12 33.94 15.41
N GLU A 396 12.88 35.22 15.10
CA GLU A 396 13.05 36.29 16.10
C GLU A 396 11.95 36.22 17.15
N PRO A 397 12.27 36.36 18.47
CA PRO A 397 11.27 36.43 19.53
C PRO A 397 10.26 37.54 19.29
N LYS A 398 8.99 37.30 19.58
CA LYS A 398 7.92 38.28 19.47
C LYS A 398 7.29 38.52 20.86
N PRO A 399 6.82 39.74 21.16
CA PRO A 399 5.96 39.96 22.30
C PRO A 399 4.73 39.03 22.21
N GLY A 400 4.46 38.25 23.24
CA GLY A 400 3.36 37.28 23.29
C GLY A 400 3.73 35.85 22.90
N ASP A 401 4.96 35.55 22.46
CA ASP A 401 5.41 34.17 22.34
C ASP A 401 5.39 33.49 23.72
N SER A 402 4.82 32.27 23.79
CA SER A 402 4.91 31.40 24.95
C SER A 402 6.35 30.95 25.19
N GLU A 403 6.66 30.42 26.36
CA GLU A 403 7.98 29.87 26.69
C GLU A 403 8.36 28.76 25.69
N ALA A 404 7.42 27.86 25.38
CA ALA A 404 7.57 26.80 24.42
C ALA A 404 7.95 27.31 23.01
N VAL A 405 7.27 28.35 22.56
CA VAL A 405 7.55 28.96 21.24
C VAL A 405 8.91 29.66 21.23
N ARG A 406 9.30 30.32 22.33
CA ARG A 406 10.62 30.93 22.45
C ARG A 406 11.73 29.89 22.44
N ALA A 407 11.58 28.81 23.18
CA ALA A 407 12.52 27.70 23.22
C ALA A 407 12.67 27.02 21.84
N TRP A 408 11.53 26.78 21.13
CA TRP A 408 11.55 26.27 19.77
C TRP A 408 12.29 27.20 18.81
N LYS A 409 12.01 28.51 18.82
CA LYS A 409 12.71 29.48 17.95
C LYS A 409 14.21 29.51 18.21
N GLN A 410 14.63 29.48 19.48
CA GLN A 410 16.04 29.45 19.86
C GLN A 410 16.70 28.18 19.35
N ARG A 411 16.08 27.02 19.53
CA ARG A 411 16.56 25.72 19.02
C ARG A 411 16.74 25.73 17.52
N MET A 412 15.71 26.15 16.76
CA MET A 412 15.77 26.19 15.29
C MET A 412 16.75 27.23 14.73
N LYS A 413 17.12 28.25 15.52
CA LYS A 413 18.12 29.25 15.15
C LYS A 413 19.54 28.77 15.40
N SER A 414 19.77 27.88 16.36
CA SER A 414 21.11 27.39 16.73
C SER A 414 21.71 26.53 15.64
N GLU A 415 23.04 26.49 15.54
CA GLU A 415 23.75 25.64 14.58
C GLU A 415 23.54 24.15 14.89
N GLU A 416 23.48 23.79 16.17
CA GLU A 416 23.15 22.43 16.61
C GLU A 416 21.76 22.01 16.10
N GLY A 417 20.73 22.85 16.34
CA GLY A 417 19.39 22.58 15.85
C GLY A 417 19.30 22.44 14.33
N LYS A 418 20.06 23.22 13.57
CA LYS A 418 20.17 23.07 12.11
C LYS A 418 20.82 21.76 11.71
N GLN A 419 21.86 21.29 12.41
CA GLN A 419 22.51 20.01 12.14
C GLN A 419 21.57 18.83 12.44
N VAL A 420 20.86 18.88 13.58
CA VAL A 420 19.83 17.88 13.91
C VAL A 420 18.74 17.86 12.82
N TYR A 421 18.24 19.02 12.42
CA TYR A 421 17.16 19.09 11.41
C TYR A 421 17.59 18.55 10.04
N LYS A 422 18.86 18.66 9.65
CA LYS A 422 19.37 18.08 8.40
C LYS A 422 19.18 16.58 8.31
N GLN A 423 19.17 15.87 9.45
CA GLN A 423 18.96 14.42 9.46
C GLN A 423 17.57 14.03 8.96
N ARG A 424 16.56 14.91 9.04
CA ARG A 424 15.21 14.65 8.53
C ARG A 424 15.24 14.25 7.06
N ALA A 425 15.91 15.02 6.19
CA ALA A 425 15.94 14.72 4.77
C ALA A 425 16.64 13.38 4.50
N ALA A 426 17.78 13.13 5.14
CA ALA A 426 18.52 11.89 4.99
C ALA A 426 17.75 10.64 5.48
N THR A 427 16.76 10.83 6.36
CA THR A 427 15.95 9.76 6.95
C THR A 427 14.64 9.58 6.17
N SER A 428 13.71 10.53 6.34
CA SER A 428 12.34 10.39 5.81
C SER A 428 12.30 10.36 4.28
N GLU A 429 13.07 11.20 3.59
CA GLU A 429 13.03 11.25 2.13
C GLU A 429 13.55 9.96 1.50
N THR A 430 14.60 9.38 2.06
CA THR A 430 15.17 8.09 1.59
C THR A 430 14.19 6.95 1.79
N VAL A 431 13.61 6.83 3.00
CA VAL A 431 12.62 5.78 3.31
C VAL A 431 11.38 5.92 2.45
N ASN A 432 10.85 7.14 2.33
CA ASN A 432 9.66 7.42 1.52
C ASN A 432 9.89 7.12 0.04
N ALA A 433 11.07 7.44 -0.50
CA ALA A 433 11.44 7.14 -1.88
C ALA A 433 11.51 5.63 -2.13
N GLU A 434 12.10 4.86 -1.22
CA GLU A 434 12.15 3.40 -1.32
C GLU A 434 10.76 2.78 -1.29
N LEU A 435 9.92 3.16 -0.32
CA LEU A 435 8.55 2.63 -0.21
C LEU A 435 7.73 2.89 -1.48
N ARG A 436 7.85 4.09 -2.05
CA ARG A 436 7.11 4.45 -3.27
C ARG A 436 7.62 3.75 -4.51
N SER A 437 8.95 3.65 -4.68
CA SER A 437 9.58 3.17 -5.91
C SER A 437 9.73 1.66 -5.94
N TRP A 438 9.97 1.04 -4.79
CA TRP A 438 10.37 -0.37 -4.71
C TRP A 438 9.41 -1.27 -3.93
N ARG A 439 8.64 -0.72 -2.95
CA ARG A 439 7.80 -1.52 -2.03
C ARG A 439 6.31 -1.48 -2.35
N GLY A 440 5.92 -0.90 -3.47
CA GLY A 440 4.52 -0.89 -3.92
C GLY A 440 3.65 0.23 -3.36
N LEU A 441 4.20 1.19 -2.57
CA LEU A 441 3.42 2.31 -2.02
C LEU A 441 3.19 3.44 -3.03
N GLY A 442 3.53 3.28 -4.30
CA GLY A 442 3.32 4.30 -5.34
C GLY A 442 1.84 4.55 -5.67
N ARG A 443 0.99 3.53 -5.49
CA ARG A 443 -0.46 3.60 -5.70
C ARG A 443 -1.19 2.58 -4.84
N ILE A 444 -2.22 3.02 -4.13
CA ILE A 444 -3.13 2.19 -3.35
C ILE A 444 -4.37 1.89 -4.20
N THR A 445 -4.66 0.61 -4.45
CA THR A 445 -5.78 0.16 -5.28
C THR A 445 -7.01 -0.27 -4.48
N VAL A 446 -6.89 -0.37 -3.17
CA VAL A 446 -7.99 -0.66 -2.24
C VAL A 446 -8.77 0.61 -1.90
N ARG A 447 -9.95 0.49 -1.31
CA ARG A 447 -10.84 1.58 -0.93
C ARG A 447 -10.94 1.68 0.59
N GLY A 448 -11.00 2.90 1.09
CA GLY A 448 -11.13 3.19 2.52
C GLY A 448 -9.79 3.26 3.26
N LEU A 449 -9.76 4.08 4.32
CA LEU A 449 -8.54 4.35 5.10
C LEU A 449 -8.00 3.11 5.82
N ALA A 450 -8.89 2.30 6.40
CA ALA A 450 -8.48 1.10 7.11
C ALA A 450 -7.73 0.11 6.20
N LYS A 451 -8.24 -0.13 4.98
CA LYS A 451 -7.57 -0.99 3.99
C LYS A 451 -6.30 -0.34 3.45
N ALA A 452 -6.30 0.97 3.26
CA ALA A 452 -5.10 1.71 2.87
C ALA A 452 -3.99 1.61 3.94
N ARG A 453 -4.37 1.65 5.24
CA ARG A 453 -3.45 1.44 6.35
C ARG A 453 -2.83 0.05 6.33
N CYS A 454 -3.60 -1.00 6.01
CA CYS A 454 -3.04 -2.34 5.82
C CYS A 454 -1.94 -2.36 4.75
N ILE A 455 -2.16 -1.67 3.60
CA ILE A 455 -1.14 -1.60 2.55
C ILE A 455 0.12 -0.88 3.03
N ALA A 456 -0.03 0.23 3.76
CA ALA A 456 1.10 0.96 4.32
C ALA A 456 1.89 0.11 5.34
N LEU A 457 1.18 -0.64 6.20
CA LEU A 457 1.79 -1.58 7.16
C LEU A 457 2.56 -2.70 6.45
N TRP A 458 2.02 -3.30 5.39
CA TRP A 458 2.75 -4.29 4.59
C TRP A 458 4.04 -3.73 3.99
N CYS A 459 4.00 -2.50 3.46
CA CYS A 459 5.18 -1.87 2.90
C CYS A 459 6.23 -1.56 3.98
N ALA A 460 5.81 -1.09 5.16
CA ALA A 460 6.69 -0.82 6.30
C ALA A 460 7.32 -2.09 6.87
N LEU A 461 6.52 -3.16 7.03
CA LEU A 461 7.01 -4.47 7.44
C LEU A 461 8.05 -5.02 6.46
N ALA A 462 7.74 -5.00 5.15
CA ALA A 462 8.66 -5.46 4.13
C ALA A 462 9.96 -4.66 4.10
N TYR A 463 9.89 -3.34 4.33
CA TYR A 463 11.05 -2.49 4.47
C TYR A 463 11.90 -2.92 5.68
N ASN A 464 11.31 -2.97 6.88
CA ASN A 464 12.04 -3.31 8.09
C ASN A 464 12.62 -4.73 8.02
N VAL A 465 11.84 -5.71 7.58
CA VAL A 465 12.31 -7.10 7.43
C VAL A 465 13.50 -7.18 6.48
N MET A 466 13.47 -6.47 5.36
CA MET A 466 14.59 -6.54 4.39
C MET A 466 15.85 -5.83 4.88
N HIS A 467 15.72 -4.69 5.55
CA HIS A 467 16.87 -3.93 6.04
C HIS A 467 17.50 -4.55 7.29
N PHE A 468 16.70 -5.23 8.12
CA PHE A 468 17.12 -5.75 9.41
C PHE A 468 17.05 -7.27 9.52
N ALA A 469 16.92 -7.99 8.40
CA ALA A 469 16.81 -9.46 8.40
C ALA A 469 17.92 -10.15 9.21
N THR A 470 19.18 -9.73 9.03
CA THR A 470 20.32 -10.30 9.77
C THR A 470 20.20 -10.09 11.28
N VAL A 471 19.72 -8.92 11.69
CA VAL A 471 19.50 -8.61 13.11
C VAL A 471 18.32 -9.40 13.66
N LEU A 472 17.24 -9.53 12.90
CA LEU A 472 16.03 -10.24 13.32
C LEU A 472 16.28 -11.75 13.50
N LEU A 473 17.20 -12.32 12.73
CA LEU A 473 17.54 -13.74 12.75
C LEU A 473 18.62 -14.14 13.78
N GLY A 474 19.31 -13.18 14.38
CA GLY A 474 20.30 -13.42 15.43
C GLY A 474 21.68 -13.07 15.07
#